data_dee2dc0ab8fe237430017ef654a7512e
#
_entry.id   dee2dc0ab8fe237430017ef654a7512e
#
_cell.length_a   1.000
_cell.length_b   1.000
_cell.length_c   1.000
_cell.angle_alpha   90.00
_cell.angle_beta   90.00
_cell.angle_gamma   90.00
#
_symmetry.space_group_name_H-M   'P 1'
#
loop_
_entity.id
_entity.type
_entity.pdbx_description
1 polymer ?
#
loop_
_entity_poly.entity_id
_entity_poly.type
_entity_poly.pdbx_seq_one_letter_code
_entity_poly.pdbx_strand_id
1 'polypeptide(L)'
;MTPPMPGPLPGPLPDPPVEPVGHPAPVPSLEPGRPPIALLIDYDGTIAQTDVSDTLMAEFVTADWESYVADYDAGVVGSRKLMSWEVGLITADPEALMAKAAAQPHDPGFVAFAEAAREAGIPVEVVSDGFGFFIEPALAALGVPWIPVVTADTRFDGPVPTIAFPNGNAACFVCGTCKRNRVLAHQAAGRAVVFIGDGESDRYAAGYADVVFAKASLAAFCREQGWPFEPWTMFAEIHAWLDQRLAAFAADPALLAAPVSRAPFCGAEAWGPGRVDPPAAVARPPHEGRVPG
;
A
#
# COMPACT_ATOMS: atom_id res chain seq x y z
N MET A 1 -38.01 -26.84 22.13
CA MET A 1 -38.09 -25.50 21.50
C MET A 1 -36.91 -25.42 20.55
N THR A 2 -37.18 -25.42 19.25
CA THR A 2 -36.16 -25.26 18.21
C THR A 2 -35.75 -23.78 18.17
N PRO A 3 -34.44 -23.44 18.15
CA PRO A 3 -34.03 -22.05 18.03
C PRO A 3 -34.55 -21.47 16.69
N PRO A 4 -34.87 -20.20 16.64
CA PRO A 4 -35.29 -19.56 15.39
C PRO A 4 -34.15 -19.63 14.39
N MET A 5 -34.51 -19.94 13.16
CA MET A 5 -33.58 -19.93 12.02
C MET A 5 -32.99 -18.50 11.89
N PRO A 6 -31.68 -18.38 11.63
CA PRO A 6 -31.10 -17.08 11.30
C PRO A 6 -31.84 -16.50 10.09
N GLY A 7 -32.15 -15.21 10.15
CA GLY A 7 -32.73 -14.48 9.04
C GLY A 7 -31.85 -14.56 7.79
N PRO A 8 -32.36 -14.27 6.58
CA PRO A 8 -31.55 -14.21 5.39
C PRO A 8 -30.41 -13.20 5.60
N LEU A 9 -29.20 -13.60 5.22
CA LEU A 9 -28.04 -12.71 5.21
C LEU A 9 -28.42 -11.41 4.46
N PRO A 10 -28.01 -10.24 4.94
CA PRO A 10 -28.19 -9.02 4.16
C PRO A 10 -27.59 -9.23 2.79
N GLY A 11 -28.32 -8.84 1.74
CA GLY A 11 -27.82 -8.91 0.38
C GLY A 11 -26.53 -8.10 0.24
N PRO A 12 -25.74 -8.33 -0.81
CA PRO A 12 -24.52 -7.58 -1.04
C PRO A 12 -24.84 -6.09 -0.99
N LEU A 13 -24.00 -5.34 -0.27
CA LEU A 13 -24.12 -3.87 -0.23
C LEU A 13 -24.04 -3.35 -1.68
N PRO A 14 -24.85 -2.36 -2.04
CA PRO A 14 -24.76 -1.73 -3.35
C PRO A 14 -23.33 -1.19 -3.51
N ASP A 15 -22.76 -1.36 -4.71
CA ASP A 15 -21.47 -0.78 -5.03
C ASP A 15 -21.53 0.73 -4.79
N PRO A 16 -20.62 1.30 -3.96
CA PRO A 16 -20.56 2.74 -3.77
C PRO A 16 -20.29 3.41 -5.12
N PRO A 17 -20.73 4.65 -5.32
CA PRO A 17 -20.45 5.38 -6.55
C PRO A 17 -18.93 5.48 -6.71
N VAL A 18 -18.41 4.93 -7.80
CA VAL A 18 -16.98 4.98 -8.12
C VAL A 18 -16.70 6.35 -8.71
N GLU A 19 -15.98 7.18 -7.95
CA GLU A 19 -15.44 8.42 -8.52
C GLU A 19 -14.34 8.08 -9.56
N PRO A 20 -14.17 8.93 -10.59
CA PRO A 20 -13.16 8.69 -11.61
C PRO A 20 -11.77 8.58 -10.99
N VAL A 21 -11.00 7.60 -11.46
CA VAL A 21 -9.61 7.40 -11.06
C VAL A 21 -8.79 8.59 -11.57
N GLY A 22 -8.12 9.28 -10.66
CA GLY A 22 -7.24 10.39 -10.99
C GLY A 22 -5.95 9.94 -11.68
N HIS A 23 -5.17 10.89 -12.15
CA HIS A 23 -3.80 10.64 -12.56
C HIS A 23 -2.89 10.83 -11.34
N PRO A 24 -1.99 9.89 -11.04
CA PRO A 24 -1.07 10.03 -9.92
C PRO A 24 -0.23 11.31 -10.08
N ALA A 25 0.05 11.97 -8.95
CA ALA A 25 0.92 13.14 -8.94
C ALA A 25 2.28 12.81 -9.58
N PRO A 26 2.86 13.74 -10.38
CA PRO A 26 4.16 13.53 -10.99
C PRO A 26 5.24 13.38 -9.93
N VAL A 27 6.23 12.51 -10.19
CA VAL A 27 7.41 12.41 -9.34
C VAL A 27 8.42 13.51 -9.72
N PRO A 28 9.19 14.05 -8.76
CA PRO A 28 10.24 15.03 -9.06
C PRO A 28 11.29 14.43 -10.01
N SER A 29 11.86 15.23 -10.90
CA SER A 29 13.00 14.81 -11.69
C SER A 29 14.23 14.53 -10.84
N LEU A 30 15.10 13.62 -11.30
CA LEU A 30 16.38 13.38 -10.63
C LEU A 30 17.28 14.62 -10.78
N GLU A 31 17.72 15.19 -9.66
CA GLU A 31 18.67 16.29 -9.65
C GLU A 31 20.11 15.78 -9.85
N PRO A 32 20.95 16.48 -10.62
CA PRO A 32 22.34 16.10 -10.78
C PRO A 32 23.08 16.04 -9.42
N GLY A 33 23.84 14.96 -9.22
CA GLY A 33 24.64 14.77 -8.00
C GLY A 33 23.88 14.23 -6.80
N ARG A 34 22.57 13.98 -6.93
CA ARG A 34 21.78 13.27 -5.90
C ARG A 34 21.84 11.76 -6.12
N PRO A 35 21.75 10.94 -5.06
CA PRO A 35 21.63 9.50 -5.20
C PRO A 35 20.43 9.14 -6.08
N PRO A 36 20.58 8.31 -7.12
CA PRO A 36 19.47 7.92 -7.98
C PRO A 36 18.62 6.81 -7.35
N ILE A 37 18.18 7.06 -6.13
CA ILE A 37 17.34 6.16 -5.32
C ILE A 37 16.04 6.87 -4.95
N ALA A 38 14.96 6.10 -4.80
CA ALA A 38 13.73 6.54 -4.16
C ALA A 38 13.27 5.47 -3.15
N LEU A 39 12.73 5.90 -2.03
CA LEU A 39 12.19 5.04 -0.98
C LEU A 39 10.68 5.13 -1.01
N LEU A 40 10.02 4.02 -1.33
CA LEU A 40 8.57 3.88 -1.28
C LEU A 40 8.20 2.95 -0.12
N ILE A 41 7.40 3.43 0.79
CA ILE A 41 7.16 2.80 2.08
C ILE A 41 5.66 2.61 2.28
N ASP A 42 5.23 1.41 2.61
CA ASP A 42 3.87 1.18 3.08
C ASP A 42 3.65 1.74 4.49
N TYR A 43 2.39 1.93 4.88
CA TYR A 43 2.07 2.48 6.19
C TYR A 43 1.61 1.43 7.19
N ASP A 44 0.49 0.75 6.92
CA ASP A 44 -0.12 -0.24 7.80
C ASP A 44 0.78 -1.48 7.91
N GLY A 45 1.01 -1.96 9.14
CA GLY A 45 1.95 -3.06 9.38
C GLY A 45 3.43 -2.73 9.09
N THR A 46 3.74 -1.59 8.51
CA THR A 46 5.09 -1.18 8.09
C THR A 46 5.62 -0.01 8.93
N ILE A 47 5.14 1.21 8.75
CA ILE A 47 5.45 2.36 9.62
C ILE A 47 4.64 2.26 10.92
N ALA A 48 3.33 2.06 10.83
CA ALA A 48 2.52 1.61 11.94
C ALA A 48 2.81 0.13 12.20
N GLN A 49 2.91 -0.26 13.48
CA GLN A 49 3.19 -1.64 13.87
C GLN A 49 1.94 -2.54 13.83
N THR A 50 0.78 -1.94 13.58
CA THR A 50 -0.50 -2.61 13.41
C THR A 50 -1.10 -2.25 12.06
N ASP A 51 -2.05 -3.06 11.58
CA ASP A 51 -3.00 -2.60 10.58
C ASP A 51 -3.98 -1.63 11.25
N VAL A 52 -3.86 -0.34 10.89
CA VAL A 52 -4.67 0.73 11.49
C VAL A 52 -6.09 0.66 10.94
N SER A 53 -6.26 0.32 9.67
CA SER A 53 -7.58 0.15 9.05
C SER A 53 -8.37 -0.94 9.79
N ASP A 54 -7.80 -2.13 9.96
CA ASP A 54 -8.42 -3.22 10.71
C ASP A 54 -8.71 -2.84 12.16
N THR A 55 -7.80 -2.09 12.80
CA THR A 55 -8.00 -1.61 14.17
C THR A 55 -9.19 -0.66 14.28
N LEU A 56 -9.41 0.22 13.29
CA LEU A 56 -10.56 1.11 13.24
C LEU A 56 -11.85 0.32 12.98
N MET A 57 -11.82 -0.63 12.06
CA MET A 57 -12.96 -1.48 11.77
C MET A 57 -13.38 -2.27 13.02
N ALA A 58 -12.44 -2.90 13.72
CA ALA A 58 -12.71 -3.66 14.95
C ALA A 58 -13.28 -2.83 16.09
N GLU A 59 -12.91 -1.55 16.21
CA GLU A 59 -13.39 -0.66 17.27
C GLU A 59 -14.75 -0.03 16.94
N PHE A 60 -14.97 0.37 15.70
CA PHE A 60 -16.07 1.26 15.34
C PHE A 60 -17.14 0.63 14.45
N VAL A 61 -16.92 -0.57 13.92
CA VAL A 61 -17.88 -1.24 13.04
C VAL A 61 -18.45 -2.47 13.72
N THR A 62 -19.78 -2.58 13.73
CA THR A 62 -20.50 -3.72 14.31
C THR A 62 -21.00 -4.72 13.26
N ALA A 63 -20.88 -4.35 11.97
CA ALA A 63 -21.20 -5.25 10.86
C ALA A 63 -20.10 -6.30 10.70
N ASP A 64 -20.39 -7.36 9.96
CA ASP A 64 -19.42 -8.43 9.61
C ASP A 64 -18.45 -7.92 8.54
N TRP A 65 -17.50 -7.08 8.95
CA TRP A 65 -16.45 -6.57 8.06
C TRP A 65 -15.33 -7.61 7.82
N GLU A 66 -15.14 -8.52 8.76
CA GLU A 66 -14.11 -9.57 8.68
C GLU A 66 -14.33 -10.50 7.48
N SER A 67 -15.58 -10.71 7.07
CA SER A 67 -15.86 -11.49 5.85
C SER A 67 -15.36 -10.81 4.57
N TYR A 68 -15.34 -9.46 4.53
CA TYR A 68 -14.79 -8.71 3.39
C TYR A 68 -13.27 -8.79 3.34
N VAL A 69 -12.61 -8.74 4.50
CA VAL A 69 -11.16 -8.95 4.62
C VAL A 69 -10.81 -10.39 4.19
N ALA A 70 -11.59 -11.40 4.62
CA ALA A 70 -11.38 -12.78 4.20
C ALA A 70 -11.50 -12.96 2.68
N ASP A 71 -12.45 -12.28 2.02
CA ASP A 71 -12.57 -12.27 0.55
C ASP A 71 -11.36 -11.59 -0.11
N TYR A 72 -10.81 -10.54 0.49
CA TYR A 72 -9.60 -9.89 0.02
C TYR A 72 -8.38 -10.82 0.16
N ASP A 73 -8.19 -11.45 1.32
CA ASP A 73 -7.10 -12.40 1.56
C ASP A 73 -7.17 -13.62 0.64
N ALA A 74 -8.39 -14.09 0.38
CA ALA A 74 -8.63 -15.18 -0.59
C ALA A 74 -8.45 -14.75 -2.04
N GLY A 75 -8.31 -13.45 -2.32
CA GLY A 75 -8.16 -12.92 -3.67
C GLY A 75 -9.44 -12.84 -4.49
N VAL A 76 -10.59 -12.94 -3.84
CA VAL A 76 -11.90 -12.79 -4.48
C VAL A 76 -12.14 -11.33 -4.87
N VAL A 77 -11.71 -10.39 -4.03
CA VAL A 77 -11.80 -8.95 -4.29
C VAL A 77 -10.43 -8.28 -4.18
N GLY A 78 -10.26 -7.12 -4.78
CA GLY A 78 -9.08 -6.26 -4.61
C GLY A 78 -9.26 -5.23 -3.51
N SER A 79 -8.16 -4.57 -3.10
CA SER A 79 -8.17 -3.56 -2.03
C SER A 79 -9.11 -2.39 -2.33
N ARG A 80 -9.26 -1.96 -3.60
CA ARG A 80 -10.21 -0.91 -3.96
C ARG A 80 -11.64 -1.25 -3.54
N LYS A 81 -12.06 -2.49 -3.75
CA LYS A 81 -13.40 -2.97 -3.38
C LYS A 81 -13.53 -3.07 -1.88
N LEU A 82 -12.53 -3.66 -1.21
CA LEU A 82 -12.48 -3.76 0.25
C LEU A 82 -12.63 -2.38 0.90
N MET A 83 -11.75 -1.43 0.57
CA MET A 83 -11.79 -0.07 1.12
C MET A 83 -13.12 0.65 0.87
N SER A 84 -13.75 0.40 -0.29
CA SER A 84 -15.06 0.99 -0.59
C SER A 84 -16.16 0.44 0.34
N TRP A 85 -16.09 -0.84 0.68
CA TRP A 85 -17.02 -1.44 1.65
C TRP A 85 -16.75 -0.94 3.05
N GLU A 86 -15.50 -0.94 3.50
CA GLU A 86 -15.10 -0.49 4.83
C GLU A 86 -15.55 0.94 5.11
N VAL A 87 -15.29 1.87 4.19
CA VAL A 87 -15.74 3.26 4.33
C VAL A 87 -17.26 3.34 4.44
N GLY A 88 -18.01 2.53 3.68
CA GLY A 88 -19.46 2.47 3.75
C GLY A 88 -20.03 1.93 5.09
N LEU A 89 -19.22 1.24 5.87
CA LEU A 89 -19.59 0.70 7.18
C LEU A 89 -19.28 1.67 8.33
N ILE A 90 -18.43 2.67 8.09
CA ILE A 90 -18.03 3.64 9.13
C ILE A 90 -19.21 4.56 9.45
N THR A 91 -19.63 4.55 10.71
CA THR A 91 -20.66 5.46 11.25
C THR A 91 -20.13 6.28 12.42
N ALA A 92 -18.87 6.12 12.78
CA ALA A 92 -18.24 6.80 13.89
C ALA A 92 -17.88 8.26 13.55
N ASP A 93 -17.74 9.06 14.60
CA ASP A 93 -17.24 10.42 14.50
C ASP A 93 -15.80 10.44 13.96
N PRO A 94 -15.49 11.26 12.95
CA PRO A 94 -14.13 11.37 12.41
C PRO A 94 -13.05 11.70 13.46
N GLU A 95 -13.37 12.51 14.49
CA GLU A 95 -12.43 12.83 15.55
C GLU A 95 -12.08 11.58 16.37
N ALA A 96 -13.06 10.72 16.65
CA ALA A 96 -12.84 9.46 17.37
C ALA A 96 -11.99 8.48 16.55
N LEU A 97 -12.24 8.38 15.24
CA LEU A 97 -11.42 7.58 14.32
C LEU A 97 -9.96 8.06 14.30
N MET A 98 -9.76 9.36 14.14
CA MET A 98 -8.42 9.96 14.13
C MET A 98 -7.69 9.79 15.45
N ALA A 99 -8.38 9.94 16.59
CA ALA A 99 -7.80 9.74 17.92
C ALA A 99 -7.35 8.28 18.12
N LYS A 100 -8.14 7.30 17.65
CA LYS A 100 -7.79 5.89 17.73
C LYS A 100 -6.61 5.55 16.83
N ALA A 101 -6.59 6.06 15.60
CA ALA A 101 -5.49 5.87 14.67
C ALA A 101 -4.18 6.49 15.20
N ALA A 102 -4.23 7.70 15.75
CA ALA A 102 -3.07 8.38 16.33
C ALA A 102 -2.47 7.65 17.55
N ALA A 103 -3.26 6.83 18.24
CA ALA A 103 -2.80 6.04 19.38
C ALA A 103 -2.07 4.75 18.96
N GLN A 104 -2.04 4.41 17.68
CA GLN A 104 -1.36 3.20 17.23
C GLN A 104 0.16 3.32 17.33
N PRO A 105 0.87 2.24 17.70
CA PRO A 105 2.32 2.28 17.82
C PRO A 105 2.97 2.37 16.43
N HIS A 106 4.01 3.19 16.34
CA HIS A 106 4.85 3.31 15.15
C HIS A 106 6.24 2.74 15.40
N ASP A 107 6.93 2.36 14.34
CA ASP A 107 8.30 1.88 14.42
C ASP A 107 9.22 3.01 14.92
N PRO A 108 9.93 2.82 16.04
CA PRO A 108 10.75 3.88 16.65
C PRO A 108 11.94 4.30 15.80
N GLY A 109 12.37 3.49 14.84
CA GLY A 109 13.48 3.80 13.92
C GLY A 109 13.07 4.57 12.69
N PHE A 110 11.76 4.67 12.39
CA PHE A 110 11.26 5.23 11.14
C PHE A 110 11.67 6.70 10.95
N VAL A 111 11.48 7.54 11.96
CA VAL A 111 11.78 8.99 11.85
C VAL A 111 13.26 9.21 11.55
N ALA A 112 14.16 8.54 12.28
CA ALA A 112 15.60 8.68 12.06
C ALA A 112 16.00 8.21 10.66
N PHE A 113 15.42 7.13 10.17
CA PHE A 113 15.63 6.64 8.80
C PHE A 113 15.16 7.64 7.74
N ALA A 114 13.95 8.17 7.90
CA ALA A 114 13.36 9.14 6.96
C ALA A 114 14.19 10.44 6.90
N GLU A 115 14.64 10.95 8.06
CA GLU A 115 15.47 12.15 8.13
C GLU A 115 16.85 11.91 7.48
N ALA A 116 17.49 10.78 7.71
CA ALA A 116 18.74 10.42 7.04
C ALA A 116 18.59 10.38 5.52
N ALA A 117 17.50 9.80 5.02
CA ALA A 117 17.20 9.79 3.61
C ALA A 117 16.99 11.21 3.05
N ARG A 118 16.28 12.09 3.78
CA ARG A 118 16.07 13.48 3.42
C ARG A 118 17.39 14.25 3.35
N GLU A 119 18.25 14.09 4.33
CA GLU A 119 19.58 14.71 4.37
C GLU A 119 20.46 14.28 3.20
N ALA A 120 20.35 13.00 2.81
CA ALA A 120 21.02 12.47 1.62
C ALA A 120 20.38 12.96 0.30
N GLY A 121 19.23 13.63 0.35
CA GLY A 121 18.49 14.09 -0.83
C GLY A 121 17.78 12.98 -1.58
N ILE A 122 17.43 11.89 -0.88
CA ILE A 122 16.66 10.76 -1.41
C ILE A 122 15.18 11.04 -1.20
N PRO A 123 14.33 11.00 -2.24
CA PRO A 123 12.89 11.11 -2.07
C PRO A 123 12.34 9.91 -1.27
N VAL A 124 11.51 10.24 -0.28
CA VAL A 124 10.74 9.29 0.53
C VAL A 124 9.27 9.54 0.26
N GLU A 125 8.50 8.52 -0.03
CA GLU A 125 7.04 8.59 -0.16
C GLU A 125 6.38 7.46 0.62
N VAL A 126 5.30 7.76 1.31
CA VAL A 126 4.39 6.74 1.83
C VAL A 126 3.39 6.38 0.75
N VAL A 127 3.30 5.09 0.41
CA VAL A 127 2.41 4.59 -0.65
C VAL A 127 1.54 3.48 -0.07
N SER A 128 0.31 3.81 0.33
CA SER A 128 -0.53 2.95 1.14
C SER A 128 -1.92 2.72 0.53
N ASP A 129 -2.46 1.53 0.74
CA ASP A 129 -3.87 1.21 0.57
C ASP A 129 -4.70 1.47 1.87
N GLY A 130 -4.11 2.13 2.88
CA GLY A 130 -4.84 2.70 4.02
C GLY A 130 -5.59 3.99 3.66
N PHE A 131 -6.18 4.63 4.67
CA PHE A 131 -6.96 5.84 4.47
C PHE A 131 -6.16 7.11 4.80
N GLY A 132 -6.06 8.04 3.86
CA GLY A 132 -5.27 9.27 4.00
C GLY A 132 -5.63 10.13 5.22
N PHE A 133 -6.89 10.07 5.66
CA PHE A 133 -7.37 10.88 6.79
C PHE A 133 -6.65 10.58 8.12
N PHE A 134 -6.04 9.41 8.29
CA PHE A 134 -5.26 9.11 9.49
C PHE A 134 -3.74 9.07 9.21
N ILE A 135 -3.30 8.74 8.00
CA ILE A 135 -1.87 8.62 7.68
C ILE A 135 -1.17 9.99 7.75
N GLU A 136 -1.73 11.00 7.10
CA GLU A 136 -1.13 12.35 7.09
C GLU A 136 -1.02 12.96 8.50
N PRO A 137 -2.08 12.93 9.36
CA PRO A 137 -1.96 13.40 10.74
C PRO A 137 -0.95 12.59 11.56
N ALA A 138 -0.83 11.28 11.34
CA ALA A 138 0.14 10.46 12.05
C ALA A 138 1.57 10.85 11.68
N LEU A 139 1.89 11.05 10.40
CA LEU A 139 3.20 11.53 9.98
C LEU A 139 3.51 12.94 10.52
N ALA A 140 2.50 13.81 10.60
CA ALA A 140 2.65 15.12 11.21
C ALA A 140 2.96 15.03 12.71
N ALA A 141 2.27 14.13 13.43
CA ALA A 141 2.53 13.89 14.85
C ALA A 141 3.92 13.27 15.10
N LEU A 142 4.42 12.46 14.18
CA LEU A 142 5.79 11.93 14.20
C LEU A 142 6.87 12.98 13.86
N GLY A 143 6.48 14.20 13.42
CA GLY A 143 7.41 15.27 13.05
C GLY A 143 7.94 15.17 11.62
N VAL A 144 7.34 14.36 10.78
CA VAL A 144 7.74 14.15 9.36
C VAL A 144 6.64 14.51 8.35
N PRO A 145 5.93 15.68 8.51
CA PRO A 145 4.83 16.09 7.62
C PRO A 145 5.28 16.41 6.20
N TRP A 146 6.57 16.42 5.94
CA TRP A 146 7.19 16.67 4.63
C TRP A 146 7.17 15.43 3.72
N ILE A 147 6.85 14.25 4.26
CA ILE A 147 6.76 13.02 3.46
C ILE A 147 5.44 13.03 2.70
N PRO A 148 5.47 12.98 1.35
CA PRO A 148 4.26 12.85 0.56
C PRO A 148 3.54 11.51 0.84
N VAL A 149 2.22 11.56 0.92
CA VAL A 149 1.36 10.39 1.08
C VAL A 149 0.60 10.15 -0.22
N VAL A 150 0.74 8.95 -0.75
CA VAL A 150 0.07 8.48 -1.95
C VAL A 150 -0.91 7.40 -1.53
N THR A 151 -2.18 7.75 -1.43
CA THR A 151 -3.24 6.90 -0.87
C THR A 151 -4.61 7.25 -1.44
N ALA A 152 -5.67 6.62 -0.94
CA ALA A 152 -7.06 6.98 -1.23
C ALA A 152 -7.49 8.23 -0.46
N ASP A 153 -8.44 8.96 -1.02
CA ASP A 153 -9.03 10.18 -0.43
C ASP A 153 -10.40 9.84 0.18
N THR A 154 -10.48 9.91 1.51
CA THR A 154 -11.73 9.66 2.25
C THR A 154 -12.29 10.99 2.75
N ARG A 155 -13.59 11.23 2.52
CA ARG A 155 -14.28 12.46 2.89
C ARG A 155 -15.43 12.18 3.85
N PHE A 156 -15.56 13.05 4.85
CA PHE A 156 -16.58 13.01 5.90
C PHE A 156 -17.52 14.23 5.80
N ASP A 157 -17.88 14.64 4.60
CA ASP A 157 -18.70 15.81 4.32
C ASP A 157 -20.20 15.51 4.20
N GLY A 158 -20.58 14.25 4.34
CA GLY A 158 -21.95 13.74 4.27
C GLY A 158 -22.34 12.82 5.42
N PRO A 159 -23.58 12.29 5.42
CA PRO A 159 -24.06 11.35 6.43
C PRO A 159 -23.37 9.98 6.37
N VAL A 160 -22.76 9.66 5.25
CA VAL A 160 -21.94 8.46 5.03
C VAL A 160 -20.62 8.92 4.43
N PRO A 161 -19.48 8.45 4.92
CA PRO A 161 -18.19 8.78 4.31
C PRO A 161 -18.12 8.28 2.87
N THR A 162 -17.36 9.00 2.05
CA THR A 162 -17.08 8.62 0.66
C THR A 162 -15.60 8.41 0.45
N ILE A 163 -15.23 7.60 -0.54
CA ILE A 163 -13.84 7.32 -0.88
C ILE A 163 -13.60 7.51 -2.38
N ALA A 164 -12.52 8.18 -2.71
CA ALA A 164 -12.01 8.33 -4.06
C ALA A 164 -10.60 7.72 -4.18
N PHE A 165 -10.24 7.30 -5.37
CA PHE A 165 -8.97 6.63 -5.64
C PHE A 165 -8.12 7.43 -6.63
N PRO A 166 -7.62 8.64 -6.25
CA PRO A 166 -6.86 9.50 -7.16
C PRO A 166 -5.55 8.86 -7.62
N ASN A 167 -5.01 7.93 -6.83
CA ASN A 167 -3.76 7.23 -7.09
C ASN A 167 -3.96 5.79 -7.61
N GLY A 168 -5.18 5.43 -8.01
CA GLY A 168 -5.47 4.17 -8.66
C GLY A 168 -4.89 4.08 -10.07
N ASN A 169 -5.17 2.97 -10.75
CA ASN A 169 -4.83 2.80 -12.16
C ASN A 169 -6.10 2.77 -13.00
N ALA A 170 -6.19 3.63 -14.02
CA ALA A 170 -7.37 3.76 -14.85
C ALA A 170 -7.68 2.49 -15.69
N ALA A 171 -6.67 1.66 -15.94
CA ALA A 171 -6.83 0.39 -16.67
C ALA A 171 -6.97 -0.83 -15.74
N CYS A 172 -7.01 -0.61 -14.42
CA CYS A 172 -7.06 -1.68 -13.42
C CYS A 172 -7.95 -1.28 -12.26
N PHE A 173 -8.77 -2.19 -11.79
CA PHE A 173 -9.76 -1.99 -10.72
C PHE A 173 -9.37 -2.70 -9.41
N VAL A 174 -8.22 -3.37 -9.36
CA VAL A 174 -7.83 -4.20 -8.21
C VAL A 174 -7.40 -3.34 -7.01
N CYS A 175 -6.40 -2.48 -7.21
CA CYS A 175 -5.81 -1.71 -6.14
C CYS A 175 -6.51 -0.37 -5.95
N GLY A 176 -6.72 0.05 -4.70
CA GLY A 176 -7.12 1.42 -4.36
C GLY A 176 -6.02 2.39 -4.74
N THR A 177 -4.83 2.16 -4.22
CA THR A 177 -3.60 2.88 -4.60
C THR A 177 -2.72 1.97 -5.45
N CYS A 178 -2.39 2.41 -6.65
CA CYS A 178 -1.51 1.63 -7.53
C CYS A 178 -0.04 1.81 -7.14
N LYS A 179 0.42 1.08 -6.12
CA LYS A 179 1.81 1.10 -5.63
C LYS A 179 2.82 0.82 -6.75
N ARG A 180 2.48 -0.10 -7.68
CA ARG A 180 3.28 -0.35 -8.89
C ARG A 180 3.51 0.92 -9.74
N ASN A 181 2.47 1.72 -9.97
CA ASN A 181 2.61 2.93 -10.78
C ASN A 181 3.61 3.93 -10.17
N ARG A 182 3.68 4.01 -8.82
CA ARG A 182 4.69 4.84 -8.15
C ARG A 182 6.09 4.31 -8.36
N VAL A 183 6.30 2.99 -8.27
CA VAL A 183 7.59 2.36 -8.61
C VAL A 183 8.01 2.73 -10.02
N LEU A 184 7.14 2.49 -11.01
CA LEU A 184 7.45 2.77 -12.42
C LEU A 184 7.68 4.26 -12.69
N ALA A 185 6.98 5.16 -12.00
CA ALA A 185 7.18 6.60 -12.16
C ALA A 185 8.57 7.04 -11.69
N HIS A 186 9.05 6.54 -10.55
CA HIS A 186 10.40 6.82 -10.08
C HIS A 186 11.48 6.21 -10.97
N GLN A 187 11.27 4.98 -11.46
CA GLN A 187 12.18 4.34 -12.40
C GLN A 187 12.28 5.11 -13.73
N ALA A 188 11.13 5.59 -14.24
CA ALA A 188 11.10 6.45 -15.44
C ALA A 188 11.80 7.80 -15.22
N ALA A 189 11.87 8.28 -13.98
CA ALA A 189 12.64 9.47 -13.60
C ALA A 189 14.14 9.17 -13.32
N GLY A 190 14.61 7.96 -13.61
CA GLY A 190 16.01 7.56 -13.52
C GLY A 190 16.46 7.10 -12.12
N ARG A 191 15.52 6.68 -11.23
CA ARG A 191 15.85 6.21 -9.90
C ARG A 191 15.69 4.71 -9.77
N ALA A 192 16.57 4.08 -9.02
CA ALA A 192 16.32 2.76 -8.46
C ALA A 192 15.34 2.89 -7.30
N VAL A 193 14.36 2.02 -7.24
CA VAL A 193 13.31 2.06 -6.23
C VAL A 193 13.55 0.99 -5.16
N VAL A 194 13.66 1.43 -3.93
CA VAL A 194 13.61 0.59 -2.73
C VAL A 194 12.18 0.61 -2.21
N PHE A 195 11.53 -0.54 -2.22
CA PHE A 195 10.19 -0.70 -1.68
C PHE A 195 10.24 -1.41 -0.33
N ILE A 196 9.53 -0.87 0.66
CA ILE A 196 9.48 -1.37 2.04
C ILE A 196 8.03 -1.65 2.38
N GLY A 197 7.72 -2.90 2.74
CA GLY A 197 6.35 -3.30 3.04
C GLY A 197 6.25 -4.63 3.77
N ASP A 198 5.02 -5.06 4.05
CA ASP A 198 4.73 -6.29 4.81
C ASP A 198 3.54 -7.10 4.30
N GLY A 199 2.62 -6.48 3.52
CA GLY A 199 1.27 -6.97 3.28
C GLY A 199 0.97 -7.46 1.87
N GLU A 200 -0.30 -7.83 1.69
CA GLU A 200 -0.87 -8.32 0.43
C GLU A 200 -0.83 -7.27 -0.69
N SER A 201 -1.16 -6.00 -0.37
CA SER A 201 -1.20 -4.92 -1.35
C SER A 201 0.18 -4.58 -1.93
N ASP A 202 1.26 -4.93 -1.19
CA ASP A 202 2.64 -4.61 -1.54
C ASP A 202 3.23 -5.47 -2.65
N ARG A 203 2.67 -6.65 -2.88
CA ARG A 203 3.17 -7.60 -3.88
C ARG A 203 3.30 -6.99 -5.26
N TYR A 204 2.39 -6.08 -5.61
CA TYR A 204 2.41 -5.43 -6.91
C TYR A 204 3.53 -4.41 -7.05
N ALA A 205 3.93 -3.73 -5.97
CA ALA A 205 5.11 -2.88 -5.96
C ALA A 205 6.39 -3.71 -5.90
N ALA A 206 6.44 -4.70 -5.00
CA ALA A 206 7.58 -5.61 -4.85
C ALA A 206 7.94 -6.33 -6.16
N GLY A 207 6.94 -6.63 -6.99
CA GLY A 207 7.14 -7.22 -8.31
C GLY A 207 7.94 -6.35 -9.29
N TYR A 208 8.07 -5.06 -9.05
CA TYR A 208 8.70 -4.10 -9.96
C TYR A 208 9.83 -3.29 -9.32
N ALA A 209 9.91 -3.23 -8.00
CA ALA A 209 10.97 -2.51 -7.31
C ALA A 209 12.35 -3.15 -7.52
N ASP A 210 13.41 -2.34 -7.47
CA ASP A 210 14.78 -2.78 -7.66
C ASP A 210 15.34 -3.47 -6.41
N VAL A 211 14.95 -2.98 -5.23
CA VAL A 211 15.22 -3.60 -3.93
C VAL A 211 13.92 -3.70 -3.15
N VAL A 212 13.70 -4.81 -2.49
CA VAL A 212 12.50 -5.05 -1.69
C VAL A 212 12.91 -5.41 -0.26
N PHE A 213 12.45 -4.62 0.70
CA PHE A 213 12.42 -5.01 2.10
C PHE A 213 11.06 -5.58 2.44
N ALA A 214 11.00 -6.86 2.80
CA ALA A 214 9.76 -7.56 3.06
C ALA A 214 9.73 -8.23 4.43
N LYS A 215 8.60 -8.13 5.11
CA LYS A 215 8.28 -8.91 6.30
C LYS A 215 6.88 -9.54 6.15
N ALA A 216 6.42 -10.27 7.15
CA ALA A 216 5.09 -10.88 7.23
C ALA A 216 4.64 -11.58 5.93
N SER A 217 3.42 -11.30 5.43
CA SER A 217 2.85 -11.97 4.26
C SER A 217 3.59 -11.63 2.96
N LEU A 218 4.11 -10.41 2.82
CA LEU A 218 4.93 -10.04 1.66
C LEU A 218 6.21 -10.89 1.57
N ALA A 219 6.89 -11.12 2.70
CA ALA A 219 8.09 -11.96 2.72
C ALA A 219 7.77 -13.43 2.36
N ALA A 220 6.61 -13.94 2.82
CA ALA A 220 6.15 -15.27 2.44
C ALA A 220 5.89 -15.35 0.93
N PHE A 221 5.19 -14.35 0.40
CA PHE A 221 4.91 -14.24 -1.03
C PHE A 221 6.18 -14.15 -1.88
N CYS A 222 7.15 -13.31 -1.50
CA CYS A 222 8.43 -13.21 -2.22
C CYS A 222 9.18 -14.55 -2.26
N ARG A 223 9.18 -15.31 -1.15
CA ARG A 223 9.79 -16.66 -1.12
C ARG A 223 9.08 -17.62 -2.06
N GLU A 224 7.75 -17.63 -2.06
CA GLU A 224 6.95 -18.49 -2.94
C GLU A 224 7.23 -18.20 -4.42
N GLN A 225 7.38 -16.91 -4.76
CA GLN A 225 7.68 -16.47 -6.13
C GLN A 225 9.16 -16.60 -6.50
N GLY A 226 10.05 -16.93 -5.56
CA GLY A 226 11.49 -16.94 -5.79
C GLY A 226 12.06 -15.54 -6.04
N TRP A 227 11.42 -14.49 -5.56
CA TRP A 227 11.89 -13.12 -5.71
C TRP A 227 12.92 -12.76 -4.64
N PRO A 228 14.00 -12.10 -5.01
CA PRO A 228 14.97 -11.60 -4.04
C PRO A 228 14.33 -10.49 -3.19
N PHE A 229 14.58 -10.55 -1.89
CA PHE A 229 14.20 -9.51 -0.94
C PHE A 229 15.14 -9.53 0.27
N GLU A 230 15.20 -8.42 0.97
CA GLU A 230 15.90 -8.26 2.25
C GLU A 230 14.88 -8.43 3.38
N PRO A 231 15.01 -9.43 4.26
CA PRO A 231 14.15 -9.55 5.43
C PRO A 231 14.49 -8.44 6.44
N TRP A 232 13.46 -7.91 7.09
CA TRP A 232 13.63 -6.86 8.09
C TRP A 232 12.59 -6.97 9.20
N THR A 233 12.87 -6.32 10.33
CA THR A 233 11.97 -6.26 11.48
C THR A 233 11.69 -4.82 11.90
N MET A 234 12.72 -3.98 11.92
CA MET A 234 12.63 -2.59 12.34
C MET A 234 13.38 -1.67 11.36
N PHE A 235 12.94 -0.42 11.24
CA PHE A 235 13.58 0.57 10.36
C PHE A 235 15.05 0.82 10.67
N ALA A 236 15.52 0.57 11.90
CA ALA A 236 16.93 0.68 12.23
C ALA A 236 17.82 -0.24 11.37
N GLU A 237 17.32 -1.41 10.97
CA GLU A 237 18.05 -2.35 10.10
C GLU A 237 18.14 -1.80 8.67
N ILE A 238 17.05 -1.22 8.17
CA ILE A 238 16.99 -0.60 6.84
C ILE A 238 17.86 0.65 6.81
N HIS A 239 17.88 1.43 7.90
CA HIS A 239 18.75 2.59 8.06
C HIS A 239 20.23 2.20 7.95
N ALA A 240 20.65 1.17 8.69
CA ALA A 240 22.03 0.68 8.61
C ALA A 240 22.40 0.18 7.19
N TRP A 241 21.43 -0.46 6.49
CA TRP A 241 21.62 -0.84 5.09
C TRP A 241 21.77 0.39 4.20
N LEU A 242 20.92 1.42 4.39
CA LEU A 242 20.98 2.66 3.61
C LEU A 242 22.34 3.35 3.74
N ASP A 243 22.84 3.48 4.97
CA ASP A 243 24.16 4.08 5.23
C ASP A 243 25.28 3.37 4.48
N GLN A 244 25.26 2.03 4.49
CA GLN A 244 26.24 1.23 3.76
C GLN A 244 26.13 1.44 2.24
N ARG A 245 24.91 1.53 1.71
CA ARG A 245 24.67 1.76 0.29
C ARG A 245 25.07 3.16 -0.16
N LEU A 246 24.80 4.17 0.65
CA LEU A 246 25.22 5.54 0.38
C LEU A 246 26.75 5.66 0.33
N ALA A 247 27.46 5.00 1.26
CA ALA A 247 28.91 4.96 1.25
C ALA A 247 29.45 4.24 0.00
N ALA A 248 28.85 3.13 -0.40
CA ALA A 248 29.21 2.38 -1.62
C ALA A 248 28.86 3.18 -2.89
N PHE A 249 27.69 3.83 -2.92
CA PHE A 249 27.26 4.66 -4.04
C PHE A 249 28.18 5.86 -4.30
N ALA A 250 28.70 6.47 -3.22
CA ALA A 250 29.69 7.54 -3.35
C ALA A 250 30.98 7.06 -4.04
N ALA A 251 31.31 5.77 -3.94
CA ALA A 251 32.48 5.15 -4.59
C ALA A 251 32.17 4.67 -6.03
N ASP A 252 30.99 4.10 -6.26
CA ASP A 252 30.56 3.58 -7.57
C ASP A 252 29.02 3.63 -7.73
N PRO A 253 28.50 4.58 -8.52
CA PRO A 253 27.07 4.70 -8.77
C PRO A 253 26.40 3.49 -9.46
N ALA A 254 27.16 2.59 -10.06
CA ALA A 254 26.63 1.40 -10.71
C ALA A 254 26.28 0.25 -9.74
N LEU A 255 26.58 0.41 -8.46
CA LEU A 255 26.33 -0.61 -7.43
C LEU A 255 24.88 -0.69 -6.93
N LEU A 256 23.97 0.16 -7.43
CA LEU A 256 22.55 -0.06 -7.23
C LEU A 256 22.13 -1.29 -8.04
N ALA A 257 21.38 -2.19 -7.38
CA ALA A 257 20.99 -3.45 -7.98
C ALA A 257 20.41 -3.25 -9.39
N ALA A 258 20.89 -4.05 -10.34
CA ALA A 258 20.25 -4.09 -11.64
C ALA A 258 18.78 -4.47 -11.49
N PRO A 259 17.86 -3.82 -12.23
CA PRO A 259 16.45 -4.15 -12.16
C PRO A 259 16.25 -5.64 -12.46
N VAL A 260 15.53 -6.32 -11.57
CA VAL A 260 15.21 -7.73 -11.75
C VAL A 260 14.09 -7.82 -12.77
N SER A 261 14.38 -8.42 -13.94
CA SER A 261 13.33 -8.70 -14.92
C SER A 261 12.39 -9.77 -14.35
N ARG A 262 11.13 -9.42 -14.16
CA ARG A 262 10.08 -10.31 -13.65
C ARG A 262 8.99 -10.49 -14.69
N ALA A 263 8.33 -11.63 -14.67
CA ALA A 263 7.16 -11.82 -15.50
C ALA A 263 6.03 -10.87 -15.07
N PRO A 264 5.26 -10.31 -16.01
CA PRO A 264 4.10 -9.49 -15.69
C PRO A 264 3.11 -10.29 -14.83
N PHE A 265 2.65 -9.70 -13.73
CA PHE A 265 1.66 -10.31 -12.87
C PHE A 265 0.60 -9.33 -12.35
N CYS A 266 0.79 -8.03 -12.60
CA CYS A 266 -0.17 -7.00 -12.24
C CYS A 266 -1.38 -7.01 -13.18
N GLY A 267 -2.57 -6.73 -12.63
CA GLY A 267 -3.82 -6.67 -13.41
C GLY A 267 -3.77 -5.72 -14.60
N ALA A 268 -3.10 -4.57 -14.45
CA ALA A 268 -2.95 -3.61 -15.54
C ALA A 268 -2.21 -4.19 -16.77
N GLU A 269 -1.34 -5.17 -16.57
CA GLU A 269 -0.64 -5.87 -17.64
C GLU A 269 -1.38 -7.11 -18.13
N ALA A 270 -1.98 -7.86 -17.19
CA ALA A 270 -2.70 -9.09 -17.51
C ALA A 270 -3.97 -8.82 -18.33
N TRP A 271 -4.65 -7.69 -18.09
CA TRP A 271 -5.91 -7.37 -18.77
C TRP A 271 -5.78 -6.36 -19.90
N GLY A 272 -4.66 -5.65 -19.98
CA GLY A 272 -4.36 -4.66 -21.02
C GLY A 272 -5.19 -3.37 -20.93
N PRO A 273 -4.83 -2.35 -21.70
CA PRO A 273 -5.54 -1.08 -21.74
C PRO A 273 -6.97 -1.27 -22.28
N GLY A 274 -7.96 -0.68 -21.63
CA GLY A 274 -9.36 -0.68 -22.07
C GLY A 274 -10.26 -1.72 -21.41
N ARG A 275 -9.76 -2.59 -20.55
CA ARG A 275 -10.61 -3.38 -19.66
C ARG A 275 -10.96 -2.56 -18.42
N VAL A 276 -12.21 -2.11 -18.37
CA VAL A 276 -12.70 -1.25 -17.29
C VAL A 276 -13.35 -2.07 -16.18
N ASP A 277 -13.95 -3.22 -16.51
CA ASP A 277 -14.63 -4.07 -15.55
C ASP A 277 -14.04 -5.47 -15.48
N PRO A 278 -13.83 -6.01 -14.27
CA PRO A 278 -13.51 -7.41 -14.11
C PRO A 278 -14.69 -8.28 -14.57
N PRO A 279 -14.43 -9.47 -15.05
CA PRO A 279 -15.41 -10.52 -14.90
C PRO A 279 -15.75 -10.61 -13.41
N ALA A 280 -17.03 -10.65 -13.09
CA ALA A 280 -17.58 -10.48 -11.73
C ALA A 280 -17.01 -11.40 -10.62
N ALA A 281 -16.11 -12.30 -10.94
CA ALA A 281 -15.51 -13.27 -10.03
C ALA A 281 -13.98 -13.18 -9.88
N VAL A 282 -13.29 -12.24 -10.51
CA VAL A 282 -11.82 -12.20 -10.45
C VAL A 282 -11.36 -10.78 -10.21
N ALA A 283 -11.11 -10.46 -8.95
CA ALA A 283 -10.57 -9.18 -8.55
C ALA A 283 -9.05 -9.11 -8.58
N ARG A 284 -8.37 -10.24 -8.68
CA ARG A 284 -6.90 -10.31 -8.81
C ARG A 284 -6.51 -10.82 -10.18
N PRO A 285 -5.38 -10.33 -10.74
CA PRO A 285 -4.82 -10.97 -11.90
C PRO A 285 -4.46 -12.41 -11.55
N PRO A 286 -4.65 -13.32 -12.51
CA PRO A 286 -4.23 -14.70 -12.36
C PRO A 286 -2.69 -14.79 -12.45
N HIS A 287 -2.00 -14.46 -11.39
CA HIS A 287 -0.60 -14.84 -11.26
C HIS A 287 -0.41 -16.15 -10.55
N GLU A 288 -1.44 -16.63 -10.34
CA GLU A 288 -1.94 -17.70 -9.69
C GLU A 288 -1.35 -18.93 -10.28
N GLY A 289 -0.16 -19.10 -10.18
CA GLY A 289 0.56 -20.33 -10.12
C GLY A 289 0.31 -21.13 -8.83
N ARG A 290 -0.84 -21.02 -8.18
CA ARG A 290 -1.27 -22.08 -7.28
C ARG A 290 -1.67 -23.27 -8.14
N VAL A 291 -0.69 -24.11 -8.46
CA VAL A 291 -0.97 -25.50 -8.76
C VAL A 291 -1.62 -26.07 -7.50
N PRO A 292 -2.86 -26.59 -7.56
CA PRO A 292 -3.43 -27.30 -6.42
C PRO A 292 -2.51 -28.47 -6.14
N GLY A 293 -1.92 -28.47 -4.92
CA GLY A 293 -1.24 -29.62 -4.35
C GLY A 293 -2.26 -30.68 -3.94
#